data_74273091568eaa80306f42cf6b3bcb49
#
_entry.id   74273091568eaa80306f42cf6b3bcb49
#
_cell.length_a   1.000
_cell.length_b   1.000
_cell.length_c   1.000
_cell.angle_alpha   90.00
_cell.angle_beta   90.00
_cell.angle_gamma   90.00
#
_symmetry.space_group_name_H-M   'P 1'
#
loop_
_entity.id
_entity.type
_entity.pdbx_description
1 polymer ?
#
loop_
_entity_poly.entity_id
_entity_poly.type
_entity_poly.pdbx_seq_one_letter_code
_entity_poly.pdbx_strand_id
1 'polypeptide(L)'
;KGKRPAEIALDVGVARQTLYAWKAIFDEGGIDALRAVPLRGRPAQLDAKQLDEVRRAVLQKPTEHGVGTELWTLKRVGVVIKRMHGVKFSLTQTWRILGSLGFSPQKPDKRAIERNDDGVRKWKRYKWPALKKKPSERQD
;
A
#
# COMPACT_ATOMS: atom_id res chain seq x y z
N LYS A 1 -17.36 45.87 -11.07
CA LYS A 1 -17.61 45.10 -12.32
C LYS A 1 -16.79 43.83 -12.23
N GLY A 2 -17.43 42.63 -12.29
CA GLY A 2 -16.73 41.36 -12.21
C GLY A 2 -15.88 41.11 -13.47
N LYS A 3 -14.72 40.46 -13.29
CA LYS A 3 -13.85 40.04 -14.41
C LYS A 3 -14.58 39.01 -15.30
N ARG A 4 -14.30 39.05 -16.60
CA ARG A 4 -14.83 38.05 -17.54
C ARG A 4 -14.22 36.68 -17.27
N PRO A 5 -14.98 35.58 -17.46
CA PRO A 5 -14.44 34.23 -17.24
C PRO A 5 -13.14 33.92 -17.97
N ALA A 6 -12.94 34.49 -19.16
CA ALA A 6 -11.72 34.33 -19.92
C ALA A 6 -10.49 34.98 -19.26
N GLU A 7 -10.67 36.13 -18.63
CA GLU A 7 -9.61 36.84 -17.88
C GLU A 7 -9.26 36.09 -16.60
N ILE A 8 -10.26 35.57 -15.89
CA ILE A 8 -10.07 34.76 -14.69
C ILE A 8 -9.32 33.47 -15.05
N ALA A 9 -9.66 32.82 -16.17
CA ALA A 9 -8.99 31.60 -16.61
C ALA A 9 -7.49 31.81 -16.89
N LEU A 10 -7.13 32.97 -17.45
CA LEU A 10 -5.73 33.39 -17.65
C LEU A 10 -5.04 33.68 -16.33
N ASP A 11 -5.69 34.44 -15.42
CA ASP A 11 -5.14 34.77 -14.09
C ASP A 11 -4.84 33.54 -13.24
N VAL A 12 -5.71 32.53 -13.31
CA VAL A 12 -5.60 31.26 -12.52
C VAL A 12 -4.78 30.18 -13.25
N GLY A 13 -4.48 30.37 -14.54
CA GLY A 13 -3.72 29.39 -15.33
C GLY A 13 -4.49 28.10 -15.68
N VAL A 14 -5.83 28.19 -15.83
CA VAL A 14 -6.68 27.05 -16.16
C VAL A 14 -7.33 27.23 -17.55
N ALA A 15 -7.74 26.10 -18.17
CA ALA A 15 -8.48 26.16 -19.42
C ALA A 15 -9.87 26.81 -19.20
N ARG A 16 -10.35 27.59 -20.18
CA ARG A 16 -11.68 28.23 -20.12
C ARG A 16 -12.80 27.23 -19.84
N GLN A 17 -12.75 26.04 -20.46
CA GLN A 17 -13.75 24.98 -20.23
C GLN A 17 -13.80 24.52 -18.78
N THR A 18 -12.66 24.42 -18.13
CA THR A 18 -12.57 24.07 -16.70
C THR A 18 -13.28 25.11 -15.83
N LEU A 19 -13.04 26.41 -16.14
CA LEU A 19 -13.68 27.50 -15.41
C LEU A 19 -15.21 27.49 -15.59
N TYR A 20 -15.70 27.27 -16.81
CA TYR A 20 -17.14 27.16 -17.07
C TYR A 20 -17.75 25.95 -16.36
N ALA A 21 -17.07 24.80 -16.32
CA ALA A 21 -17.53 23.64 -15.58
C ALA A 21 -17.59 23.91 -14.06
N TRP A 22 -16.59 24.59 -13.50
CA TRP A 22 -16.60 25.00 -12.09
C TRP A 22 -17.70 26.00 -11.80
N LYS A 23 -17.93 26.96 -12.71
CA LYS A 23 -19.01 27.92 -12.58
C LYS A 23 -20.38 27.23 -12.53
N ALA A 24 -20.65 26.27 -13.42
CA ALA A 24 -21.90 25.51 -13.40
C ALA A 24 -22.10 24.77 -12.07
N ILE A 25 -21.08 24.09 -11.55
CA ILE A 25 -21.13 23.39 -10.27
C ILE A 25 -21.36 24.39 -9.12
N PHE A 26 -20.74 25.56 -9.19
CA PHE A 26 -20.91 26.61 -8.19
C PHE A 26 -22.32 27.21 -8.22
N ASP A 27 -22.88 27.42 -9.42
CA ASP A 27 -24.23 27.95 -9.59
C ASP A 27 -25.30 26.96 -9.09
N GLU A 28 -25.04 25.63 -9.11
CA GLU A 28 -25.94 24.61 -8.61
C GLU A 28 -25.90 24.44 -7.07
N GLY A 29 -24.75 24.50 -6.47
CA GLY A 29 -24.60 24.15 -5.05
C GLY A 29 -23.54 24.93 -4.27
N GLY A 30 -23.09 26.08 -4.80
CA GLY A 30 -22.15 26.96 -4.15
C GLY A 30 -20.75 26.34 -3.97
N ILE A 31 -20.02 26.87 -2.98
CA ILE A 31 -18.64 26.46 -2.72
C ILE A 31 -18.54 25.01 -2.22
N ASP A 32 -19.58 24.51 -1.57
CA ASP A 32 -19.58 23.14 -1.03
C ASP A 32 -19.73 22.11 -2.15
N ALA A 33 -20.49 22.42 -3.20
CA ALA A 33 -20.55 21.59 -4.40
C ALA A 33 -19.20 21.51 -5.11
N LEU A 34 -18.45 22.62 -5.17
CA LEU A 34 -17.07 22.61 -5.71
C LEU A 34 -16.11 21.74 -4.89
N ARG A 35 -16.22 21.76 -3.56
CA ARG A 35 -15.42 20.90 -2.68
C ARG A 35 -15.78 19.42 -2.79
N ALA A 36 -17.04 19.12 -3.09
CA ALA A 36 -17.55 17.76 -3.25
C ALA A 36 -17.24 17.14 -4.63
N VAL A 37 -16.59 17.87 -5.57
CA VAL A 37 -16.24 17.31 -6.89
C VAL A 37 -15.36 16.07 -6.68
N PRO A 38 -15.82 14.87 -7.08
CA PRO A 38 -15.04 13.65 -6.86
C PRO A 38 -13.78 13.68 -7.73
N LEU A 39 -12.69 13.19 -7.16
CA LEU A 39 -11.44 12.99 -7.90
C LEU A 39 -11.73 12.14 -9.14
N ARG A 40 -11.44 12.69 -10.33
CA ARG A 40 -11.60 11.97 -11.59
C ARG A 40 -10.56 10.86 -11.67
N GLY A 41 -10.99 9.65 -11.93
CA GLY A 41 -10.13 8.49 -12.08
C GLY A 41 -10.96 7.24 -12.35
N ARG A 42 -10.28 6.14 -12.66
CA ARG A 42 -10.96 4.85 -12.80
C ARG A 42 -11.57 4.45 -11.46
N PRO A 43 -12.86 4.10 -11.39
CA PRO A 43 -13.49 3.63 -10.16
C PRO A 43 -12.74 2.46 -9.56
N ALA A 44 -12.73 2.37 -8.23
CA ALA A 44 -12.16 1.24 -7.54
C ALA A 44 -12.91 -0.04 -7.95
N GLN A 45 -12.15 -1.12 -8.23
CA GLN A 45 -12.75 -2.42 -8.62
C GLN A 45 -13.22 -3.23 -7.41
N LEU A 46 -12.80 -2.85 -6.21
CA LEU A 46 -13.27 -3.41 -4.95
C LEU A 46 -13.84 -2.27 -4.10
N ASP A 47 -14.97 -2.49 -3.50
CA ASP A 47 -15.57 -1.58 -2.52
C ASP A 47 -14.92 -1.75 -1.13
N ALA A 48 -15.27 -0.87 -0.19
CA ALA A 48 -14.72 -0.88 1.17
C ALA A 48 -15.01 -2.19 1.92
N LYS A 49 -16.18 -2.79 1.71
CA LYS A 49 -16.59 -4.06 2.31
C LYS A 49 -15.75 -5.22 1.79
N GLN A 50 -15.57 -5.28 0.47
CA GLN A 50 -14.74 -6.29 -0.19
C GLN A 50 -13.26 -6.17 0.23
N LEU A 51 -12.74 -4.95 0.42
CA LEU A 51 -11.40 -4.73 0.94
C LEU A 51 -11.25 -5.25 2.38
N ASP A 52 -12.26 -5.07 3.23
CA ASP A 52 -12.25 -5.62 4.59
C ASP A 52 -12.31 -7.16 4.59
N GLU A 53 -13.07 -7.76 3.68
CA GLU A 53 -13.09 -9.21 3.47
C GLU A 53 -11.71 -9.74 3.05
N VAL A 54 -11.02 -9.06 2.12
CA VAL A 54 -9.63 -9.39 1.75
C VAL A 54 -8.69 -9.26 2.95
N ARG A 55 -8.85 -8.22 3.76
CA ARG A 55 -8.06 -8.03 4.98
C ARG A 55 -8.23 -9.21 5.95
N ARG A 56 -9.47 -9.64 6.20
CA ARG A 56 -9.76 -10.79 7.06
C ARG A 56 -9.18 -12.08 6.50
N ALA A 57 -9.28 -12.30 5.19
CA ALA A 57 -8.73 -13.47 4.53
C ALA A 57 -7.19 -13.55 4.67
N VAL A 58 -6.49 -12.43 4.54
CA VAL A 58 -5.02 -12.39 4.68
C VAL A 58 -4.55 -12.60 6.13
N LEU A 59 -5.38 -12.28 7.12
CA LEU A 59 -5.09 -12.55 8.54
C LEU A 59 -5.24 -14.05 8.89
N GLN A 60 -5.97 -14.82 8.11
CA GLN A 60 -6.11 -16.27 8.25
C GLN A 60 -4.97 -17.00 7.54
N LYS A 61 -4.86 -18.32 7.77
CA LYS A 61 -3.86 -19.14 7.07
C LYS A 61 -4.23 -19.29 5.59
N PRO A 62 -3.25 -19.25 4.66
CA PRO A 62 -3.53 -19.48 3.23
C PRO A 62 -4.23 -20.80 2.95
N THR A 63 -3.98 -21.85 3.75
CA THR A 63 -4.59 -23.18 3.64
C THR A 63 -6.11 -23.15 3.81
N GLU A 64 -6.64 -22.26 4.64
CA GLU A 64 -8.09 -22.07 4.84
C GLU A 64 -8.79 -21.55 3.58
N HIS A 65 -8.03 -20.91 2.70
CA HIS A 65 -8.50 -20.40 1.41
C HIS A 65 -8.15 -21.31 0.23
N GLY A 66 -7.83 -22.59 0.48
CA GLY A 66 -7.51 -23.58 -0.55
C GLY A 66 -6.16 -23.32 -1.26
N VAL A 67 -5.22 -22.71 -0.55
CA VAL A 67 -3.84 -22.54 -1.00
C VAL A 67 -2.98 -23.62 -0.33
N GLY A 68 -2.28 -24.43 -1.12
CA GLY A 68 -1.54 -25.63 -0.63
C GLY A 68 -0.26 -25.34 0.19
N THR A 69 -0.11 -24.14 0.76
CA THR A 69 1.07 -23.76 1.57
C THR A 69 0.68 -22.76 2.64
N GLU A 70 1.45 -22.69 3.72
CA GLU A 70 1.21 -21.78 4.86
C GLU A 70 1.71 -20.33 4.65
N LEU A 71 2.39 -20.03 3.54
CA LEU A 71 2.97 -18.71 3.30
C LEU A 71 2.15 -17.91 2.30
N TRP A 72 1.77 -16.70 2.67
CA TRP A 72 1.21 -15.73 1.76
C TRP A 72 2.25 -15.19 0.77
N THR A 73 1.88 -15.14 -0.51
CA THR A 73 2.62 -14.42 -1.54
C THR A 73 1.64 -13.53 -2.31
N LEU A 74 2.11 -12.46 -2.94
CA LEU A 74 1.26 -11.59 -3.76
C LEU A 74 0.44 -12.34 -4.79
N LYS A 75 1.05 -13.37 -5.41
CA LYS A 75 0.40 -14.23 -6.41
C LYS A 75 -0.77 -15.01 -5.80
N ARG A 76 -0.60 -15.56 -4.58
CA ARG A 76 -1.63 -16.31 -3.87
C ARG A 76 -2.76 -15.40 -3.40
N VAL A 77 -2.43 -14.24 -2.85
CA VAL A 77 -3.45 -13.23 -2.49
C VAL A 77 -4.27 -12.84 -3.71
N GLY A 78 -3.64 -12.58 -4.87
CA GLY A 78 -4.35 -12.29 -6.11
C GLY A 78 -5.30 -13.41 -6.56
N VAL A 79 -4.92 -14.68 -6.35
CA VAL A 79 -5.78 -15.84 -6.64
C VAL A 79 -6.99 -15.88 -5.69
N VAL A 80 -6.78 -15.62 -4.39
CA VAL A 80 -7.86 -15.60 -3.40
C VAL A 80 -8.83 -14.45 -3.69
N ILE A 81 -8.34 -13.24 -3.97
CA ILE A 81 -9.19 -12.11 -4.37
C ILE A 81 -10.04 -12.46 -5.60
N LYS A 82 -9.44 -13.09 -6.60
CA LYS A 82 -10.18 -13.52 -7.80
C LYS A 82 -11.28 -14.53 -7.46
N ARG A 83 -11.03 -15.46 -6.54
CA ARG A 83 -12.05 -16.46 -6.12
C ARG A 83 -13.20 -15.82 -5.35
N MET A 84 -12.89 -14.85 -4.46
CA MET A 84 -13.89 -14.20 -3.61
C MET A 84 -14.74 -13.19 -4.37
N HIS A 85 -14.13 -12.39 -5.24
CA HIS A 85 -14.79 -11.23 -5.84
C HIS A 85 -14.82 -11.24 -7.38
N GLY A 86 -14.26 -12.29 -8.03
CA GLY A 86 -14.24 -12.42 -9.48
C GLY A 86 -13.26 -11.48 -10.20
N VAL A 87 -12.58 -10.59 -9.50
CA VAL A 87 -11.70 -9.56 -10.07
C VAL A 87 -10.25 -10.03 -10.08
N LYS A 88 -9.60 -9.94 -11.25
CA LYS A 88 -8.17 -10.29 -11.41
C LYS A 88 -7.32 -9.04 -11.34
N PHE A 89 -6.39 -9.00 -10.40
CA PHE A 89 -5.40 -7.94 -10.27
C PHE A 89 -4.01 -8.38 -10.72
N SER A 90 -3.22 -7.41 -11.20
CA SER A 90 -1.77 -7.60 -11.39
C SER A 90 -1.06 -7.71 -10.03
N LEU A 91 0.17 -8.22 -10.01
CA LEU A 91 0.96 -8.29 -8.79
C LEU A 91 1.18 -6.91 -8.15
N THR A 92 1.43 -5.89 -8.98
CA THR A 92 1.60 -4.51 -8.52
C THR A 92 0.32 -3.95 -7.88
N GLN A 93 -0.84 -4.22 -8.48
CA GLN A 93 -2.12 -3.79 -7.90
C GLN A 93 -2.42 -4.53 -6.60
N THR A 94 -2.19 -5.86 -6.56
CA THR A 94 -2.32 -6.65 -5.33
C THR A 94 -1.42 -6.10 -4.21
N TRP A 95 -0.17 -5.74 -4.54
CA TRP A 95 0.74 -5.11 -3.59
C TRP A 95 0.21 -3.76 -3.06
N ARG A 96 -0.32 -2.90 -3.95
CA ARG A 96 -0.92 -1.62 -3.55
C ARG A 96 -2.15 -1.80 -2.67
N ILE A 97 -3.02 -2.77 -2.99
CA ILE A 97 -4.19 -3.12 -2.17
C ILE A 97 -3.74 -3.56 -0.78
N LEU A 98 -2.78 -4.46 -0.67
CA LEU A 98 -2.24 -4.90 0.62
C LEU A 98 -1.61 -3.75 1.40
N GLY A 99 -0.87 -2.86 0.73
CA GLY A 99 -0.31 -1.65 1.33
C GLY A 99 -1.39 -0.72 1.91
N SER A 100 -2.49 -0.51 1.19
CA SER A 100 -3.62 0.30 1.68
C SER A 100 -4.34 -0.34 2.87
N LEU A 101 -4.28 -1.68 3.01
CA LEU A 101 -4.80 -2.44 4.15
C LEU A 101 -3.82 -2.53 5.34
N GLY A 102 -2.63 -1.92 5.23
CA GLY A 102 -1.61 -1.90 6.27
C GLY A 102 -0.68 -3.12 6.28
N PHE A 103 -0.68 -3.95 5.24
CA PHE A 103 0.24 -5.09 5.11
C PHE A 103 1.48 -4.70 4.32
N SER A 104 2.65 -5.16 4.79
CA SER A 104 3.90 -5.07 4.04
C SER A 104 4.47 -6.46 3.75
N PRO A 105 5.04 -6.70 2.55
CA PRO A 105 5.67 -7.97 2.23
C PRO A 105 6.95 -8.12 3.06
N GLN A 106 7.04 -9.20 3.83
CA GLN A 106 8.23 -9.56 4.58
C GLN A 106 8.91 -10.77 3.94
N LYS A 107 10.23 -10.72 3.80
CA LYS A 107 11.00 -11.89 3.38
C LYS A 107 11.11 -12.83 4.59
N PRO A 108 10.64 -14.11 4.48
CA PRO A 108 10.82 -15.06 5.55
C PRO A 108 12.29 -15.22 5.89
N ASP A 109 12.63 -15.10 7.16
CA ASP A 109 13.99 -15.39 7.64
C ASP A 109 14.12 -16.90 7.84
N LYS A 110 15.16 -17.51 7.26
CA LYS A 110 15.48 -18.91 7.47
C LYS A 110 16.24 -19.03 8.78
N ARG A 111 15.59 -19.56 9.79
CA ARG A 111 16.25 -19.92 11.06
C ARG A 111 16.47 -21.42 11.10
N ALA A 112 17.69 -21.85 11.40
CA ALA A 112 17.97 -23.24 11.70
C ALA A 112 17.18 -23.67 12.96
N ILE A 113 16.57 -24.84 12.92
CA ILE A 113 15.79 -25.40 14.05
C ILE A 113 16.70 -25.59 15.27
N GLU A 114 17.98 -25.91 15.04
CA GLU A 114 19.00 -26.16 16.07
C GLU A 114 19.63 -24.86 16.61
N ARG A 115 19.16 -23.70 16.19
CA ARG A 115 19.72 -22.41 16.60
C ARG A 115 19.55 -22.19 18.10
N ASN A 116 20.67 -22.14 18.83
CA ASN A 116 20.70 -21.78 20.23
C ASN A 116 20.67 -20.24 20.39
N ASP A 117 19.47 -19.68 20.52
CA ASP A 117 19.29 -18.22 20.67
C ASP A 117 19.89 -17.68 21.98
N ASP A 118 19.96 -18.48 23.05
CA ASP A 118 20.60 -18.09 24.31
C ASP A 118 22.12 -18.02 24.16
N GLY A 119 22.71 -18.98 23.46
CA GLY A 119 24.12 -18.96 23.10
C GLY A 119 24.49 -17.75 22.25
N VAL A 120 23.66 -17.42 21.25
CA VAL A 120 23.84 -16.23 20.40
C VAL A 120 23.72 -14.94 21.20
N ARG A 121 22.75 -14.83 22.13
CA ARG A 121 22.61 -13.66 23.02
C ARG A 121 23.83 -13.48 23.95
N LYS A 122 24.30 -14.57 24.58
CA LYS A 122 25.50 -14.55 25.41
C LYS A 122 26.74 -14.14 24.60
N TRP A 123 26.90 -14.70 23.40
CA TRP A 123 28.02 -14.36 22.52
C TRP A 123 28.02 -12.89 22.10
N LYS A 124 26.85 -12.35 21.66
CA LYS A 124 26.69 -10.94 21.30
C LYS A 124 26.98 -10.01 22.48
N ARG A 125 26.59 -10.40 23.69
CA ARG A 125 26.74 -9.56 24.91
C ARG A 125 28.18 -9.53 25.42
N TYR A 126 28.89 -10.66 25.40
CA TYR A 126 30.19 -10.78 26.04
C TYR A 126 31.37 -10.88 25.08
N LYS A 127 31.27 -11.68 24.02
CA LYS A 127 32.39 -11.93 23.11
C LYS A 127 32.48 -10.92 21.98
N TRP A 128 31.36 -10.53 21.40
CA TRP A 128 31.35 -9.60 20.27
C TRP A 128 31.98 -8.23 20.57
N PRO A 129 31.72 -7.58 21.72
CA PRO A 129 32.37 -6.30 22.05
C PRO A 129 33.87 -6.41 22.24
N ALA A 130 34.34 -7.55 22.80
CA ALA A 130 35.77 -7.81 22.99
C ALA A 130 36.52 -7.98 21.66
N LEU A 131 35.88 -8.64 20.69
CA LEU A 131 36.43 -8.79 19.32
C LEU A 131 36.49 -7.47 18.56
N LYS A 132 35.48 -6.60 18.74
CA LYS A 132 35.49 -5.26 18.14
C LYS A 132 36.58 -4.34 18.69
N LYS A 133 37.05 -4.56 19.92
CA LYS A 133 38.08 -3.75 20.56
C LYS A 133 39.50 -4.14 20.18
N LYS A 134 39.72 -5.29 19.51
CA LYS A 134 41.05 -5.63 19.01
C LYS A 134 41.27 -4.87 17.68
N PRO A 135 42.20 -3.88 17.64
CA PRO A 135 42.63 -3.33 16.37
C PRO A 135 43.28 -4.46 15.57
N SER A 136 42.98 -4.54 14.28
CA SER A 136 43.74 -5.40 13.39
C SER A 136 45.16 -4.88 13.35
N GLU A 137 46.11 -5.56 14.01
CA GLU A 137 47.52 -5.43 13.72
C GLU A 137 47.68 -5.91 12.26
N ARG A 138 47.71 -4.97 11.32
CA ARG A 138 48.25 -5.21 10.01
C ARG A 138 49.76 -5.32 10.24
N GLN A 139 50.29 -6.49 10.15
CA GLN A 139 51.72 -6.69 9.93
C GLN A 139 52.02 -6.15 8.52
N ASP A 140 52.90 -5.13 8.49
CA ASP A 140 53.58 -4.70 7.26
C ASP A 140 54.50 -5.77 6.76
#